data_5016a23edf6256746720a49f137c2c39
#
_entry.id   5016a23edf6256746720a49f137c2c39
#
_cell.length_a   1.000
_cell.length_b   1.000
_cell.length_c   1.000
_cell.angle_alpha   90.00
_cell.angle_beta   90.00
_cell.angle_gamma   90.00
#
_symmetry.space_group_name_H-M   'P 1'
#
loop_
_entity.id
_entity.type
_entity.pdbx_description
1 polymer ?
#
loop_
_entity_poly.entity_id
_entity_poly.type
_entity_poly.pdbx_seq_one_letter_code
_entity_poly.pdbx_strand_id
1 'polypeptide(L)'
;MTAGIRAEQLAVTIDKATLLHPTDLSVEAGTWLSIIGPNGAGKSTLLRALVGAARSKGTVTVNGVDVASMKRTERARTLAWVPQVPVIPTGFRVIDYVLLGRTPHRHPLAAERPEDLAVVHDVLIDLDLGDFADREVASLSGGERQRVIIARALAQQAPILLLDEPTTALDLGHQQEVLLLLDRLRNHGQTIISTMHDLSLAGHFADRLVLLAAGRVMADGSAADVLTEQNMAEYYNADVTVTHNNGTVTVMPRIAPRIPRTNPS
;
A
#
# COMPACT_ATOMS: atom_id res chain seq x y z
N MET A 1 -3.27 18.26 4.46
CA MET A 1 -4.73 18.10 4.63
C MET A 1 -5.01 16.61 4.77
N THR A 2 -5.74 16.21 5.78
CA THR A 2 -6.16 14.81 5.98
C THR A 2 -7.47 14.56 5.24
N ALA A 3 -7.64 13.37 4.66
CA ALA A 3 -8.86 12.99 3.96
C ALA A 3 -9.18 11.52 4.22
N GLY A 4 -10.45 11.21 4.46
CA GLY A 4 -10.96 9.85 4.55
C GLY A 4 -11.54 9.38 3.22
N ILE A 5 -11.57 8.05 3.01
CA ILE A 5 -12.16 7.42 1.83
C ILE A 5 -13.26 6.45 2.23
N ARG A 6 -14.33 6.40 1.44
CA ARG A 6 -15.45 5.48 1.64
C ARG A 6 -15.83 4.83 0.33
N ALA A 7 -15.98 3.53 0.36
CA ALA A 7 -16.51 2.71 -0.74
C ALA A 7 -17.85 2.11 -0.30
N GLU A 8 -18.85 2.17 -1.19
CA GLU A 8 -20.18 1.60 -0.98
C GLU A 8 -20.53 0.68 -2.14
N GLN A 9 -20.86 -0.58 -1.82
CA GLN A 9 -21.20 -1.64 -2.77
C GLN A 9 -20.18 -1.78 -3.90
N LEU A 10 -18.89 -1.53 -3.59
CA LEU A 10 -17.80 -1.58 -4.58
C LEU A 10 -17.59 -3.01 -5.05
N ALA A 11 -17.75 -3.24 -6.35
CA ALA A 11 -17.62 -4.55 -6.96
C ALA A 11 -16.87 -4.48 -8.29
N VAL A 12 -16.07 -5.51 -8.59
CA VAL A 12 -15.30 -5.61 -9.84
C VAL A 12 -15.57 -6.95 -10.52
N THR A 13 -15.98 -6.89 -11.79
CA THR A 13 -16.17 -8.07 -12.64
C THR A 13 -15.38 -7.88 -13.93
N ILE A 14 -14.56 -8.86 -14.30
CA ILE A 14 -13.80 -8.91 -15.55
C ILE A 14 -14.12 -10.22 -16.25
N ASP A 15 -14.48 -10.17 -17.52
CA ASP A 15 -14.78 -11.36 -18.36
C ASP A 15 -15.73 -12.37 -17.69
N LYS A 16 -16.80 -11.87 -17.05
CA LYS A 16 -17.80 -12.62 -16.27
C LYS A 16 -17.29 -13.20 -14.95
N ALA A 17 -16.02 -13.07 -14.61
CA ALA A 17 -15.48 -13.47 -13.31
C ALA A 17 -15.61 -12.31 -12.31
N THR A 18 -16.24 -12.55 -11.17
CA THR A 18 -16.30 -11.57 -10.07
C THR A 18 -15.01 -11.65 -9.27
N LEU A 19 -14.19 -10.60 -9.39
CA LEU A 19 -12.90 -10.49 -8.67
C LEU A 19 -13.07 -9.79 -7.32
N LEU A 20 -14.08 -8.94 -7.19
CA LEU A 20 -14.47 -8.29 -5.95
C LEU A 20 -15.99 -8.30 -5.86
N HIS A 21 -16.53 -8.92 -4.85
CA HIS A 21 -17.98 -8.88 -4.55
C HIS A 21 -18.35 -7.52 -3.94
N PRO A 22 -19.66 -7.14 -3.97
CA PRO A 22 -20.10 -5.89 -3.34
C PRO A 22 -19.52 -5.75 -1.93
N THR A 23 -18.74 -4.71 -1.73
CA THR A 23 -17.96 -4.46 -0.52
C THR A 23 -18.17 -3.03 -0.08
N ASP A 24 -18.46 -2.87 1.20
CA ASP A 24 -18.48 -1.58 1.89
C ASP A 24 -17.20 -1.45 2.70
N LEU A 25 -16.50 -0.32 2.57
CA LEU A 25 -15.25 -0.04 3.24
C LEU A 25 -15.14 1.44 3.55
N SER A 26 -14.74 1.78 4.75
CA SER A 26 -14.40 3.16 5.12
C SER A 26 -13.02 3.21 5.75
N VAL A 27 -12.25 4.24 5.43
CA VAL A 27 -10.94 4.51 6.05
C VAL A 27 -10.93 5.93 6.56
N GLU A 28 -10.67 6.09 7.83
CA GLU A 28 -10.63 7.40 8.47
C GLU A 28 -9.38 8.19 8.05
N ALA A 29 -9.51 9.51 8.08
CA ALA A 29 -8.40 10.40 7.77
C ALA A 29 -7.23 10.23 8.75
N GLY A 30 -6.01 10.12 8.23
CA GLY A 30 -4.79 9.98 9.04
C GLY A 30 -4.59 8.61 9.67
N THR A 31 -5.32 7.58 9.21
CA THR A 31 -5.14 6.19 9.66
C THR A 31 -4.46 5.32 8.60
N TRP A 32 -3.89 4.22 9.04
CA TRP A 32 -3.33 3.19 8.17
C TRP A 32 -4.19 1.94 8.18
N LEU A 33 -4.87 1.67 7.06
CA LEU A 33 -5.54 0.40 6.80
C LEU A 33 -4.61 -0.55 6.03
N SER A 34 -4.43 -1.78 6.51
CA SER A 34 -3.77 -2.82 5.72
C SER A 34 -4.76 -3.89 5.28
N ILE A 35 -4.76 -4.20 3.98
CA ILE A 35 -5.55 -5.26 3.38
C ILE A 35 -4.68 -6.50 3.28
N ILE A 36 -5.06 -7.55 3.99
CA ILE A 36 -4.39 -8.85 3.99
C ILE A 36 -5.28 -9.90 3.33
N GLY A 37 -4.71 -11.04 3.01
CA GLY A 37 -5.45 -12.15 2.39
C GLY A 37 -4.54 -13.00 1.49
N PRO A 38 -4.93 -14.23 1.16
CA PRO A 38 -4.15 -15.12 0.31
C PRO A 38 -3.95 -14.55 -1.11
N ASN A 39 -3.06 -15.19 -1.88
CA ASN A 39 -2.86 -14.81 -3.27
C ASN A 39 -4.15 -15.03 -4.07
N GLY A 40 -4.48 -14.08 -4.94
CA GLY A 40 -5.74 -14.11 -5.70
C GLY A 40 -6.98 -13.68 -4.91
N ALA A 41 -6.86 -13.25 -3.66
CA ALA A 41 -8.00 -12.79 -2.84
C ALA A 41 -8.72 -11.55 -3.38
N GLY A 42 -8.10 -10.78 -4.29
CA GLY A 42 -8.67 -9.55 -4.84
C GLY A 42 -8.07 -8.26 -4.25
N LYS A 43 -6.99 -8.34 -3.46
CA LYS A 43 -6.36 -7.18 -2.79
C LYS A 43 -6.00 -6.05 -3.74
N SER A 44 -5.18 -6.33 -4.75
CA SER A 44 -4.80 -5.33 -5.78
C SER A 44 -5.99 -4.85 -6.61
N THR A 45 -7.01 -5.70 -6.78
CA THR A 45 -8.26 -5.32 -7.46
C THR A 45 -9.03 -4.29 -6.64
N LEU A 46 -9.13 -4.48 -5.33
CA LEU A 46 -9.75 -3.52 -4.41
C LEU A 46 -8.99 -2.19 -4.44
N LEU A 47 -7.65 -2.18 -4.32
CA LEU A 47 -6.86 -0.94 -4.42
C LEU A 47 -7.08 -0.21 -5.75
N ARG A 48 -7.04 -0.94 -6.87
CA ARG A 48 -7.29 -0.36 -8.21
C ARG A 48 -8.70 0.22 -8.34
N ALA A 49 -9.69 -0.42 -7.74
CA ALA A 49 -11.06 0.08 -7.73
C ALA A 49 -11.18 1.36 -6.89
N LEU A 50 -10.55 1.42 -5.72
CA LEU A 50 -10.53 2.59 -4.85
C LEU A 50 -9.92 3.83 -5.52
N VAL A 51 -8.85 3.67 -6.31
CA VAL A 51 -8.23 4.80 -7.05
C VAL A 51 -8.94 5.11 -8.37
N GLY A 52 -9.99 4.36 -8.73
CA GLY A 52 -10.68 4.49 -10.02
C GLY A 52 -9.83 4.05 -11.21
N ALA A 53 -8.87 3.14 -11.00
CA ALA A 53 -8.03 2.55 -12.05
C ALA A 53 -8.61 1.22 -12.59
N ALA A 54 -9.61 0.65 -11.93
CA ALA A 54 -10.38 -0.50 -12.41
C ALA A 54 -11.84 -0.09 -12.69
N ARG A 55 -12.45 -0.68 -13.72
CA ARG A 55 -13.89 -0.52 -13.94
C ARG A 55 -14.63 -1.26 -12.83
N SER A 56 -15.42 -0.53 -12.06
CA SER A 56 -16.15 -1.06 -10.90
C SER A 56 -17.63 -0.65 -10.94
N LYS A 57 -18.45 -1.34 -10.15
CA LYS A 57 -19.80 -0.91 -9.73
C LYS A 57 -19.71 -0.38 -8.30
N GLY A 58 -20.74 0.31 -7.85
CA GLY A 58 -20.75 0.99 -6.56
C GLY A 58 -20.10 2.37 -6.63
N THR A 59 -19.89 3.00 -5.49
CA THR A 59 -19.34 4.36 -5.37
C THR A 59 -18.11 4.38 -4.48
N VAL A 60 -17.15 5.25 -4.83
CA VAL A 60 -15.98 5.56 -3.97
C VAL A 60 -15.98 7.06 -3.76
N THR A 61 -16.02 7.51 -2.52
CA THR A 61 -16.00 8.93 -2.19
C THR A 61 -14.79 9.28 -1.32
N VAL A 62 -14.22 10.46 -1.56
CA VAL A 62 -13.22 11.08 -0.69
C VAL A 62 -13.76 12.39 -0.20
N ASN A 63 -13.89 12.54 1.13
CA ASN A 63 -14.56 13.70 1.75
C ASN A 63 -15.95 14.01 1.15
N GLY A 64 -16.70 12.97 0.81
CA GLY A 64 -18.05 13.09 0.21
C GLY A 64 -18.07 13.37 -1.30
N VAL A 65 -16.92 13.54 -1.97
CA VAL A 65 -16.85 13.73 -3.42
C VAL A 65 -16.60 12.39 -4.11
N ASP A 66 -17.43 12.03 -5.08
CA ASP A 66 -17.30 10.78 -5.83
C ASP A 66 -16.04 10.81 -6.73
N VAL A 67 -15.14 9.84 -6.53
CA VAL A 67 -13.89 9.66 -7.28
C VAL A 67 -14.13 9.51 -8.79
N ALA A 68 -15.25 8.89 -9.19
CA ALA A 68 -15.60 8.73 -10.59
C ALA A 68 -15.99 10.06 -11.26
N SER A 69 -16.52 11.02 -10.50
CA SER A 69 -16.87 12.36 -10.98
C SER A 69 -15.67 13.31 -11.10
N MET A 70 -14.55 13.00 -10.41
CA MET A 70 -13.36 13.83 -10.40
C MET A 70 -12.66 13.85 -11.77
N LYS A 71 -12.20 15.03 -12.19
CA LYS A 71 -11.28 15.14 -13.31
C LYS A 71 -9.98 14.36 -12.99
N ARG A 72 -9.29 13.84 -14.00
CA ARG A 72 -8.07 13.07 -13.82
C ARG A 72 -7.01 13.78 -12.95
N THR A 73 -6.83 15.07 -13.13
CA THR A 73 -5.89 15.89 -12.35
C THR A 73 -6.34 16.07 -10.90
N GLU A 74 -7.63 16.27 -10.66
CA GLU A 74 -8.22 16.38 -9.32
C GLU A 74 -8.07 15.06 -8.56
N ARG A 75 -8.46 13.95 -9.20
CA ARG A 75 -8.29 12.62 -8.62
C ARG A 75 -6.83 12.33 -8.27
N ALA A 76 -5.89 12.70 -9.17
CA ALA A 76 -4.48 12.53 -8.91
C ALA A 76 -3.94 13.45 -7.79
N ARG A 77 -4.57 14.59 -7.49
CA ARG A 77 -4.25 15.43 -6.32
C ARG A 77 -4.86 14.90 -5.02
N THR A 78 -5.78 13.94 -5.13
CA THR A 78 -6.54 13.38 -3.99
C THR A 78 -6.01 12.01 -3.60
N LEU A 79 -5.64 11.17 -4.57
CA LEU A 79 -5.25 9.78 -4.40
C LEU A 79 -3.91 9.54 -5.10
N ALA A 80 -2.87 9.19 -4.34
CA ALA A 80 -1.61 8.70 -4.88
C ALA A 80 -1.60 7.17 -4.83
N TRP A 81 -1.12 6.52 -5.88
CA TRP A 81 -1.07 5.06 -5.96
C TRP A 81 0.31 4.57 -6.38
N VAL A 82 0.83 3.65 -5.57
CA VAL A 82 2.05 2.88 -5.82
C VAL A 82 1.64 1.45 -6.20
N PRO A 83 1.75 1.04 -7.47
CA PRO A 83 1.44 -0.33 -7.89
C PRO A 83 2.54 -1.29 -7.44
N GLN A 84 2.21 -2.58 -7.34
CA GLN A 84 3.16 -3.66 -7.00
C GLN A 84 4.36 -3.70 -7.95
N VAL A 85 4.12 -3.51 -9.25
CA VAL A 85 5.17 -3.44 -10.27
C VAL A 85 5.10 -2.08 -10.96
N PRO A 86 5.84 -1.07 -10.46
CA PRO A 86 5.87 0.24 -11.07
C PRO A 86 6.66 0.24 -12.38
N VAL A 87 6.19 0.97 -13.37
CA VAL A 87 6.94 1.20 -14.61
C VAL A 87 7.91 2.35 -14.38
N ILE A 88 9.21 2.06 -14.48
CA ILE A 88 10.28 3.04 -14.42
C ILE A 88 10.90 3.12 -15.83
N PRO A 89 10.81 4.26 -16.53
CA PRO A 89 11.43 4.40 -17.84
C PRO A 89 12.96 4.33 -17.72
N THR A 90 13.62 3.76 -18.73
CA THR A 90 15.08 3.64 -18.78
C THR A 90 15.73 5.02 -18.86
N GLY A 91 16.86 5.22 -18.19
CA GLY A 91 17.64 6.44 -18.23
C GLY A 91 17.08 7.60 -17.38
N PHE A 92 16.02 7.36 -16.57
CA PHE A 92 15.52 8.40 -15.66
C PHE A 92 16.42 8.53 -14.43
N ARG A 93 16.86 9.77 -14.15
CA ARG A 93 17.47 10.10 -12.86
C ARG A 93 16.38 10.10 -11.77
N VAL A 94 16.81 9.93 -10.53
CA VAL A 94 15.92 9.96 -9.36
C VAL A 94 15.08 11.23 -9.33
N ILE A 95 15.73 12.40 -9.46
CA ILE A 95 15.03 13.71 -9.44
C ILE A 95 13.99 13.81 -10.55
N ASP A 96 14.31 13.39 -11.77
CA ASP A 96 13.40 13.45 -12.93
C ASP A 96 12.20 12.49 -12.73
N TYR A 97 12.44 11.29 -12.16
CA TYR A 97 11.38 10.34 -11.89
C TYR A 97 10.44 10.82 -10.77
N VAL A 98 10.97 11.40 -9.70
CA VAL A 98 10.17 11.95 -8.61
C VAL A 98 9.37 13.17 -9.08
N LEU A 99 9.93 13.99 -9.97
CA LEU A 99 9.26 15.16 -10.56
C LEU A 99 8.02 14.76 -11.36
N LEU A 100 7.94 13.53 -11.91
CA LEU A 100 6.70 13.03 -12.52
C LEU A 100 5.51 13.05 -11.54
N GLY A 101 5.75 12.98 -10.24
CA GLY A 101 4.73 13.12 -9.20
C GLY A 101 4.06 14.48 -9.21
N ARG A 102 4.72 15.54 -9.74
CA ARG A 102 4.18 16.89 -9.85
C ARG A 102 3.27 17.09 -11.06
N THR A 103 3.17 16.09 -11.95
CA THR A 103 2.32 16.17 -13.17
C THR A 103 0.89 16.68 -12.91
N PRO A 104 0.19 16.29 -11.85
CA PRO A 104 -1.17 16.78 -11.58
C PRO A 104 -1.23 18.29 -11.25
N HIS A 105 -0.11 18.90 -10.85
CA HIS A 105 -0.01 20.29 -10.44
C HIS A 105 0.48 21.21 -11.56
N ARG A 106 0.92 20.63 -12.68
CA ARG A 106 1.51 21.34 -13.79
C ARG A 106 0.53 21.46 -14.96
N HIS A 107 0.61 22.55 -15.68
CA HIS A 107 -0.07 22.66 -16.97
C HIS A 107 0.67 21.78 -18.00
N PRO A 108 -0.03 21.05 -18.87
CA PRO A 108 0.61 20.36 -20.00
C PRO A 108 1.49 21.35 -20.78
N LEU A 109 2.72 20.94 -21.09
CA LEU A 109 3.72 21.76 -21.82
C LEU A 109 4.30 22.95 -21.04
N ALA A 110 3.97 23.14 -19.75
CA ALA A 110 4.64 24.16 -18.96
C ALA A 110 6.06 23.71 -18.55
N ALA A 111 6.99 24.67 -18.54
CA ALA A 111 8.30 24.44 -17.94
C ALA A 111 8.19 24.08 -16.46
N GLU A 112 9.24 23.49 -15.94
CA GLU A 112 9.35 23.18 -14.50
C GLU A 112 9.31 24.47 -13.70
N ARG A 113 8.53 24.46 -12.61
CA ARG A 113 8.42 25.61 -11.72
C ARG A 113 9.36 25.42 -10.54
N PRO A 114 9.94 26.51 -9.99
CA PRO A 114 10.73 26.43 -8.78
C PRO A 114 10.00 25.74 -7.61
N GLU A 115 8.68 25.94 -7.49
CA GLU A 115 7.86 25.35 -6.44
C GLU A 115 7.76 23.80 -6.59
N ASP A 116 7.70 23.28 -7.82
CA ASP A 116 7.67 21.85 -8.08
C ASP A 116 9.02 21.20 -7.72
N LEU A 117 10.13 21.87 -8.05
CA LEU A 117 11.47 21.43 -7.71
C LEU A 117 11.71 21.48 -6.19
N ALA A 118 11.20 22.50 -5.50
CA ALA A 118 11.27 22.59 -4.04
C ALA A 118 10.57 21.39 -3.38
N VAL A 119 9.35 21.05 -3.81
CA VAL A 119 8.62 19.87 -3.29
C VAL A 119 9.41 18.58 -3.54
N VAL A 120 10.00 18.42 -4.71
CA VAL A 120 10.81 17.22 -5.03
C VAL A 120 12.04 17.17 -4.13
N HIS A 121 12.74 18.28 -3.94
CA HIS A 121 13.92 18.36 -3.09
C HIS A 121 13.58 18.01 -1.63
N ASP A 122 12.49 18.58 -1.08
CA ASP A 122 12.05 18.29 0.29
C ASP A 122 11.72 16.80 0.45
N VAL A 123 10.99 16.20 -0.50
CA VAL A 123 10.68 14.77 -0.48
C VAL A 123 11.94 13.91 -0.58
N LEU A 124 12.92 14.29 -1.39
CA LEU A 124 14.19 13.54 -1.49
C LEU A 124 15.00 13.60 -0.19
N ILE A 125 14.99 14.74 0.51
CA ILE A 125 15.62 14.87 1.84
C ILE A 125 14.89 14.02 2.86
N ASP A 126 13.57 14.09 2.94
CA ASP A 126 12.74 13.35 3.91
C ASP A 126 12.90 11.83 3.79
N LEU A 127 13.31 11.35 2.61
CA LEU A 127 13.49 9.93 2.31
C LEU A 127 14.95 9.48 2.24
N ASP A 128 15.90 10.32 2.66
CA ASP A 128 17.34 10.05 2.58
C ASP A 128 17.79 9.70 1.14
N LEU A 129 17.26 10.42 0.15
CA LEU A 129 17.54 10.26 -1.28
C LEU A 129 18.31 11.43 -1.90
N GLY A 130 18.68 12.44 -1.13
CA GLY A 130 19.34 13.65 -1.63
C GLY A 130 20.61 13.34 -2.42
N ASP A 131 21.48 12.48 -1.91
CA ASP A 131 22.74 12.08 -2.56
C ASP A 131 22.55 11.22 -3.82
N PHE A 132 21.34 10.73 -4.04
CA PHE A 132 20.99 9.91 -5.21
C PHE A 132 20.28 10.69 -6.31
N ALA A 133 19.99 11.99 -6.12
CA ALA A 133 19.14 12.80 -7.00
C ALA A 133 19.54 12.70 -8.47
N ASP A 134 20.83 12.73 -8.79
CA ASP A 134 21.37 12.67 -10.15
C ASP A 134 21.69 11.26 -10.65
N ARG A 135 21.52 10.23 -9.81
CA ARG A 135 21.76 8.83 -10.21
C ARG A 135 20.59 8.29 -11.00
N GLU A 136 20.88 7.36 -11.92
CA GLU A 136 19.82 6.63 -12.61
C GLU A 136 19.09 5.70 -11.64
N VAL A 137 17.74 5.69 -11.68
CA VAL A 137 16.92 4.82 -10.84
C VAL A 137 17.24 3.34 -11.05
N ALA A 138 17.67 2.97 -12.26
CA ALA A 138 18.06 1.60 -12.58
C ALA A 138 19.33 1.12 -11.83
N SER A 139 20.20 2.05 -11.41
CA SER A 139 21.46 1.74 -10.70
C SER A 139 21.29 1.56 -9.19
N LEU A 140 20.09 1.82 -8.66
CA LEU A 140 19.81 1.78 -7.23
C LEU A 140 19.57 0.35 -6.73
N SER A 141 19.87 0.12 -5.45
CA SER A 141 19.44 -1.10 -4.73
C SER A 141 17.90 -1.22 -4.70
N GLY A 142 17.39 -2.39 -4.34
CA GLY A 142 15.94 -2.62 -4.23
C GLY A 142 15.26 -1.65 -3.25
N GLY A 143 15.85 -1.45 -2.07
CA GLY A 143 15.32 -0.55 -1.04
C GLY A 143 15.36 0.92 -1.45
N GLU A 144 16.49 1.39 -1.99
CA GLU A 144 16.61 2.76 -2.52
C GLU A 144 15.59 3.01 -3.64
N ARG A 145 15.46 2.06 -4.56
CA ARG A 145 14.47 2.14 -5.66
C ARG A 145 13.05 2.21 -5.12
N GLN A 146 12.71 1.43 -4.10
CA GLN A 146 11.37 1.46 -3.49
C GLN A 146 11.11 2.81 -2.82
N ARG A 147 12.09 3.40 -2.12
CA ARG A 147 11.97 4.77 -1.58
C ARG A 147 11.75 5.81 -2.69
N VAL A 148 12.45 5.70 -3.83
CA VAL A 148 12.23 6.59 -4.99
C VAL A 148 10.81 6.46 -5.57
N ILE A 149 10.26 5.25 -5.62
CA ILE A 149 8.88 5.02 -6.07
C ILE A 149 7.88 5.69 -5.11
N ILE A 150 8.09 5.55 -3.80
CA ILE A 150 7.28 6.22 -2.77
C ILE A 150 7.48 7.74 -2.86
N ALA A 151 8.73 8.22 -3.05
CA ALA A 151 9.03 9.63 -3.23
C ALA A 151 8.19 10.27 -4.36
N ARG A 152 8.08 9.59 -5.50
CA ARG A 152 7.23 10.06 -6.61
C ARG A 152 5.76 10.18 -6.19
N ALA A 153 5.25 9.23 -5.42
CA ALA A 153 3.87 9.28 -4.94
C ALA A 153 3.68 10.42 -3.91
N LEU A 154 4.65 10.65 -3.03
CA LEU A 154 4.61 11.76 -2.05
C LEU A 154 4.75 13.14 -2.71
N ALA A 155 5.58 13.27 -3.75
CA ALA A 155 5.68 14.50 -4.54
C ALA A 155 4.34 14.91 -5.17
N GLN A 156 3.40 13.99 -5.32
CA GLN A 156 2.02 14.27 -5.75
C GLN A 156 1.22 15.06 -4.71
N GLN A 157 1.65 15.06 -3.43
CA GLN A 157 0.99 15.73 -2.31
C GLN A 157 -0.49 15.37 -2.14
N ALA A 158 -0.85 14.14 -2.49
CA ALA A 158 -2.19 13.63 -2.31
C ALA A 158 -2.41 13.22 -0.83
N PRO A 159 -3.55 13.55 -0.21
CA PRO A 159 -3.81 13.23 1.19
C PRO A 159 -3.99 11.73 1.46
N ILE A 160 -4.26 10.91 0.45
CA ILE A 160 -4.43 9.47 0.59
C ILE A 160 -3.39 8.75 -0.28
N LEU A 161 -2.62 7.86 0.35
CA LEU A 161 -1.60 7.04 -0.29
C LEU A 161 -2.04 5.58 -0.32
N LEU A 162 -2.16 5.00 -1.51
CA LEU A 162 -2.45 3.58 -1.71
C LEU A 162 -1.18 2.85 -2.17
N LEU A 163 -0.82 1.75 -1.50
CA LEU A 163 0.40 0.98 -1.80
C LEU A 163 0.06 -0.49 -1.99
N ASP A 164 0.39 -1.01 -3.15
CA ASP A 164 0.19 -2.43 -3.46
C ASP A 164 1.49 -3.18 -3.19
N GLU A 165 1.54 -3.88 -2.04
CA GLU A 165 2.69 -4.67 -1.57
C GLU A 165 4.02 -3.89 -1.54
N PRO A 166 4.12 -2.79 -0.78
CA PRO A 166 5.27 -1.89 -0.84
C PRO A 166 6.59 -2.50 -0.36
N THR A 167 6.56 -3.65 0.32
CA THR A 167 7.74 -4.31 0.90
C THR A 167 8.11 -5.63 0.22
N THR A 168 7.35 -6.05 -0.80
CA THR A 168 7.63 -7.28 -1.54
C THR A 168 8.97 -7.20 -2.25
N ALA A 169 9.75 -8.29 -2.20
CA ALA A 169 11.10 -8.41 -2.77
C ALA A 169 12.18 -7.53 -2.12
N LEU A 170 11.92 -6.95 -0.94
CA LEU A 170 12.93 -6.30 -0.11
C LEU A 170 13.47 -7.25 0.95
N ASP A 171 14.75 -7.12 1.31
CA ASP A 171 15.30 -7.77 2.49
C ASP A 171 14.75 -7.14 3.78
N LEU A 172 15.01 -7.80 4.91
CA LEU A 172 14.44 -7.41 6.21
C LEU A 172 14.76 -5.96 6.61
N GLY A 173 16.00 -5.50 6.35
CA GLY A 173 16.42 -4.14 6.69
C GLY A 173 15.65 -3.10 5.88
N HIS A 174 15.59 -3.28 4.56
CA HIS A 174 14.88 -2.38 3.67
C HIS A 174 13.34 -2.43 3.88
N GLN A 175 12.77 -3.59 4.24
CA GLN A 175 11.36 -3.68 4.64
C GLN A 175 11.07 -2.79 5.85
N GLN A 176 11.92 -2.88 6.88
CA GLN A 176 11.80 -2.09 8.09
C GLN A 176 11.89 -0.59 7.80
N GLU A 177 12.85 -0.16 6.98
CA GLU A 177 12.99 1.25 6.57
C GLU A 177 11.72 1.78 5.91
N VAL A 178 11.15 1.04 4.95
CA VAL A 178 9.91 1.44 4.26
C VAL A 178 8.73 1.50 5.22
N LEU A 179 8.57 0.53 6.12
CA LEU A 179 7.45 0.51 7.06
C LEU A 179 7.56 1.64 8.10
N LEU A 180 8.75 1.91 8.62
CA LEU A 180 8.99 3.04 9.51
C LEU A 180 8.75 4.39 8.81
N LEU A 181 9.08 4.49 7.53
CA LEU A 181 8.74 5.65 6.72
C LEU A 181 7.22 5.84 6.64
N LEU A 182 6.48 4.78 6.28
CA LEU A 182 5.02 4.84 6.19
C LEU A 182 4.38 5.19 7.54
N ASP A 183 4.91 4.64 8.64
CA ASP A 183 4.44 4.97 9.99
C ASP A 183 4.68 6.45 10.33
N ARG A 184 5.84 7.00 10.00
CA ARG A 184 6.11 8.44 10.14
C ARG A 184 5.11 9.28 9.34
N LEU A 185 4.83 8.92 8.09
CA LEU A 185 3.87 9.61 7.23
C LEU A 185 2.46 9.59 7.84
N ARG A 186 2.00 8.43 8.33
CA ARG A 186 0.74 8.30 9.05
C ARG A 186 0.69 9.22 10.27
N ASN A 187 1.74 9.23 11.08
CA ASN A 187 1.82 10.09 12.27
C ASN A 187 1.80 11.59 11.93
N HIS A 188 2.15 11.96 10.70
CA HIS A 188 2.00 13.32 10.16
C HIS A 188 0.65 13.56 9.45
N GLY A 189 -0.31 12.64 9.61
CA GLY A 189 -1.68 12.79 9.12
C GLY A 189 -1.93 12.25 7.71
N GLN A 190 -0.98 11.54 7.10
CA GLN A 190 -1.20 10.85 5.83
C GLN A 190 -2.16 9.68 6.03
N THR A 191 -3.21 9.59 5.22
CA THR A 191 -4.05 8.39 5.18
C THR A 191 -3.39 7.34 4.29
N ILE A 192 -3.22 6.12 4.82
CA ILE A 192 -2.52 5.04 4.13
C ILE A 192 -3.45 3.84 3.96
N ILE A 193 -3.47 3.28 2.75
CA ILE A 193 -4.11 2.01 2.46
C ILE A 193 -3.07 1.13 1.78
N SER A 194 -2.68 0.03 2.42
CA SER A 194 -1.68 -0.87 1.85
C SER A 194 -2.22 -2.29 1.72
N THR A 195 -1.67 -3.05 0.78
CA THR A 195 -1.74 -4.51 0.83
C THR A 195 -0.44 -5.04 1.41
N MET A 196 -0.52 -6.08 2.22
CA MET A 196 0.67 -6.70 2.82
C MET A 196 0.56 -8.23 2.80
N HIS A 197 1.73 -8.90 2.67
CA HIS A 197 1.84 -10.36 2.76
C HIS A 197 2.30 -10.81 4.14
N ASP A 198 3.19 -10.06 4.79
CA ASP A 198 3.64 -10.36 6.14
C ASP A 198 2.55 -9.93 7.14
N LEU A 199 1.92 -10.92 7.75
CA LEU A 199 0.80 -10.73 8.67
C LEU A 199 1.24 -10.07 9.98
N SER A 200 2.43 -10.42 10.47
CA SER A 200 2.96 -9.87 11.71
C SER A 200 3.34 -8.40 11.53
N LEU A 201 3.97 -8.07 10.40
CA LEU A 201 4.28 -6.67 10.06
C LEU A 201 3.00 -5.86 9.81
N ALA A 202 2.00 -6.44 9.12
CA ALA A 202 0.70 -5.79 8.95
C ALA A 202 0.04 -5.49 10.29
N GLY A 203 0.04 -6.46 11.21
CA GLY A 203 -0.55 -6.32 12.55
C GLY A 203 0.23 -5.38 13.48
N HIS A 204 1.52 -5.14 13.20
CA HIS A 204 2.35 -4.23 13.99
C HIS A 204 2.20 -2.76 13.57
N PHE A 205 2.09 -2.50 12.28
CA PHE A 205 2.14 -1.13 11.75
C PHE A 205 0.76 -0.54 11.46
N ALA A 206 -0.20 -1.34 10.98
CA ALA A 206 -1.51 -0.81 10.60
C ALA A 206 -2.42 -0.61 11.83
N ASP A 207 -3.21 0.47 11.80
CA ASP A 207 -4.22 0.74 12.82
C ASP A 207 -5.41 -0.21 12.70
N ARG A 208 -5.68 -0.70 11.49
CA ARG A 208 -6.80 -1.58 11.18
C ARG A 208 -6.44 -2.54 10.05
N LEU A 209 -6.91 -3.77 10.16
CA LEU A 209 -6.75 -4.82 9.16
C LEU A 209 -8.08 -5.16 8.52
N VAL A 210 -8.04 -5.44 7.22
CA VAL A 210 -9.14 -6.08 6.48
C VAL A 210 -8.61 -7.37 5.86
N LEU A 211 -9.21 -8.49 6.25
CA LEU A 211 -8.94 -9.79 5.65
C LEU A 211 -9.86 -10.01 4.44
N LEU A 212 -9.24 -10.10 3.28
CA LEU A 212 -9.93 -10.37 2.01
C LEU A 212 -9.67 -11.82 1.58
N ALA A 213 -10.72 -12.56 1.27
CA ALA A 213 -10.62 -13.88 0.65
C ALA A 213 -11.71 -14.08 -0.40
N ALA A 214 -11.36 -14.69 -1.54
CA ALA A 214 -12.26 -14.91 -2.67
C ALA A 214 -13.08 -13.67 -3.07
N GLY A 215 -12.45 -12.49 -3.05
CA GLY A 215 -13.09 -11.23 -3.40
C GLY A 215 -14.11 -10.70 -2.37
N ARG A 216 -14.09 -11.19 -1.13
CA ARG A 216 -14.99 -10.79 -0.04
C ARG A 216 -14.20 -10.38 1.19
N VAL A 217 -14.72 -9.41 1.93
CA VAL A 217 -14.22 -9.08 3.27
C VAL A 217 -14.72 -10.16 4.24
N MET A 218 -13.80 -10.84 4.88
CA MET A 218 -14.08 -11.94 5.83
C MET A 218 -13.93 -11.48 7.27
N ALA A 219 -13.00 -10.58 7.54
CA ALA A 219 -12.82 -9.95 8.85
C ALA A 219 -12.33 -8.51 8.67
N ASP A 220 -12.68 -7.64 9.62
CA ASP A 220 -12.37 -6.23 9.62
C ASP A 220 -12.28 -5.74 11.07
N GLY A 221 -11.15 -5.18 11.47
CA GLY A 221 -10.95 -4.74 12.84
C GLY A 221 -9.48 -4.53 13.20
N SER A 222 -9.17 -4.59 14.49
CA SER A 222 -7.80 -4.55 14.99
C SER A 222 -7.01 -5.80 14.57
N ALA A 223 -5.69 -5.75 14.72
CA ALA A 223 -4.85 -6.92 14.48
C ALA A 223 -5.29 -8.15 15.32
N ALA A 224 -5.73 -7.92 16.56
CA ALA A 224 -6.22 -8.98 17.44
C ALA A 224 -7.53 -9.62 16.97
N ASP A 225 -8.42 -8.82 16.36
CA ASP A 225 -9.70 -9.31 15.86
C ASP A 225 -9.54 -10.10 14.55
N VAL A 226 -8.58 -9.72 13.73
CA VAL A 226 -8.41 -10.25 12.36
C VAL A 226 -7.39 -11.38 12.30
N LEU A 227 -6.25 -11.26 13.00
CA LEU A 227 -5.19 -12.26 13.01
C LEU A 227 -5.46 -13.32 14.09
N THR A 228 -6.44 -14.17 13.85
CA THR A 228 -6.81 -15.29 14.74
C THR A 228 -6.38 -16.63 14.14
N GLU A 229 -6.09 -17.62 14.96
CA GLU A 229 -5.80 -19.00 14.49
C GLU A 229 -6.93 -19.54 13.60
N GLN A 230 -8.18 -19.21 13.95
CA GLN A 230 -9.35 -19.59 13.17
C GLN A 230 -9.32 -18.98 11.76
N ASN A 231 -9.13 -17.67 11.63
CA ASN A 231 -9.07 -17.00 10.34
C ASN A 231 -7.88 -17.50 9.49
N MET A 232 -6.75 -17.79 10.13
CA MET A 232 -5.58 -18.33 9.44
C MET A 232 -5.84 -19.75 8.93
N ALA A 233 -6.50 -20.60 9.71
CA ALA A 233 -6.87 -21.94 9.27
C ALA A 233 -7.90 -21.89 8.13
N GLU A 234 -8.94 -21.06 8.27
CA GLU A 234 -10.06 -21.01 7.32
C GLU A 234 -9.68 -20.35 5.98
N TYR A 235 -8.97 -19.21 6.01
CA TYR A 235 -8.75 -18.40 4.81
C TYR A 235 -7.35 -18.54 4.20
N TYR A 236 -6.34 -18.89 5.01
CA TYR A 236 -4.98 -19.14 4.54
C TYR A 236 -4.63 -20.62 4.44
N ASN A 237 -5.52 -21.51 4.91
CA ASN A 237 -5.24 -22.96 5.03
C ASN A 237 -3.91 -23.22 5.79
N ALA A 238 -3.66 -22.48 6.86
CA ALA A 238 -2.42 -22.49 7.60
C ALA A 238 -2.68 -22.83 9.08
N ASP A 239 -1.93 -23.82 9.61
CA ASP A 239 -1.88 -24.09 11.05
C ASP A 239 -0.82 -23.18 11.68
N VAL A 240 -1.27 -22.25 12.51
CA VAL A 240 -0.41 -21.22 13.10
C VAL A 240 -0.66 -21.10 14.59
N THR A 241 0.31 -20.52 15.28
CA THR A 241 0.14 -19.99 16.63
C THR A 241 0.09 -18.48 16.54
N VAL A 242 -0.94 -17.87 17.12
CA VAL A 242 -1.08 -16.42 17.21
C VAL A 242 -0.76 -16.01 18.65
N THR A 243 0.23 -15.14 18.81
CA THR A 243 0.64 -14.62 20.12
C THR A 243 0.40 -13.12 20.20
N HIS A 244 -0.12 -12.70 21.36
CA HIS A 244 -0.38 -11.30 21.67
C HIS A 244 0.61 -10.86 22.76
N ASN A 245 1.48 -9.91 22.44
CA ASN A 245 2.46 -9.38 23.39
C ASN A 245 2.53 -7.85 23.29
N ASN A 246 2.21 -7.16 24.38
CA ASN A 246 2.26 -5.69 24.47
C ASN A 246 1.61 -4.95 23.28
N GLY A 247 0.43 -5.41 22.84
CA GLY A 247 -0.28 -4.80 21.71
C GLY A 247 0.21 -5.24 20.31
N THR A 248 1.26 -6.06 20.25
CA THR A 248 1.75 -6.64 19.00
C THR A 248 1.17 -8.03 18.79
N VAL A 249 0.71 -8.31 17.60
CA VAL A 249 0.22 -9.64 17.19
C VAL A 249 1.26 -10.30 16.30
N THR A 250 1.71 -11.49 16.67
CA THR A 250 2.66 -12.28 15.89
C THR A 250 2.00 -13.58 15.43
N VAL A 251 2.12 -13.87 14.14
CA VAL A 251 1.61 -15.10 13.52
C VAL A 251 2.81 -15.98 13.14
N MET A 252 2.88 -17.17 13.73
CA MET A 252 3.97 -18.13 13.48
C MET A 252 3.41 -19.47 13.01
N PRO A 253 3.95 -20.07 11.95
CA PRO A 253 3.58 -21.44 11.55
C PRO A 253 3.81 -22.43 12.71
N ARG A 254 2.82 -23.29 12.95
CA ARG A 254 2.97 -24.40 13.92
C ARG A 254 3.72 -25.54 13.23
N ILE A 255 4.98 -25.73 13.60
CA ILE A 255 5.85 -26.76 13.04
C ILE A 255 5.82 -27.96 13.99
N ALA A 256 5.45 -29.14 13.48
CA ALA A 256 5.59 -30.38 14.24
C ALA A 256 7.06 -30.58 14.68
N PRO A 257 7.31 -31.09 15.90
CA PRO A 257 8.68 -31.30 16.35
C PRO A 257 9.42 -32.21 15.37
N ARG A 258 10.62 -31.80 14.96
CA ARG A 258 11.49 -32.63 14.09
C ARG A 258 11.82 -33.91 14.85
N ILE A 259 11.40 -35.05 14.31
CA ILE A 259 11.88 -36.35 14.78
C ILE A 259 13.40 -36.37 14.55
N PRO A 260 14.24 -36.62 15.60
CA PRO A 260 15.68 -36.73 15.42
C PRO A 260 15.96 -37.79 14.35
N ARG A 261 16.75 -37.44 13.34
CA ARG A 261 17.25 -38.46 12.39
C ARG A 261 18.14 -39.40 13.21
N THR A 262 17.67 -40.62 13.47
CA THR A 262 18.51 -41.71 13.95
C THR A 262 19.54 -41.97 12.87
N ASN A 263 20.82 -41.66 13.11
CA ASN A 263 21.89 -42.10 12.25
C ASN A 263 21.88 -43.64 12.24
N PRO A 264 21.79 -44.30 11.07
CA PRO A 264 22.06 -45.71 11.00
C PRO A 264 23.54 -45.90 11.28
N SER A 265 23.82 -46.72 12.29
CA SER A 265 25.16 -47.17 12.66
C SER A 265 25.82 -47.96 11.51
#